data_46fa1f03b370138bc581a6fac8b23595
#
_entry.id   46fa1f03b370138bc581a6fac8b23595
#
_cell.length_a   1.000
_cell.length_b   1.000
_cell.length_c   1.000
_cell.angle_alpha   90.00
_cell.angle_beta   90.00
_cell.angle_gamma   90.00
#
_symmetry.space_group_name_H-M   'P 1'
#
loop_
_entity.id
_entity.type
_entity.pdbx_description
1 polymer ?
#
loop_
_entity_poly.entity_id
_entity_poly.type
_entity_poly.pdbx_seq_one_letter_code
_entity_poly.pdbx_strand_id
1 'polypeptide(L)'
;AQSGINSTVRVEREYEGKVMEVDKARIKTAVSDTLLNFKLHFDYPTFYRPYRDLYEFSPVSTAQIKPSGVVRYPWLYTKLSVAYPLMPVAEIYVAPRFGSRFTALLHFNHHSLWSKSLGDRMTNDAGVNLAYKWSKGEAVVDFGYSGNFYTYMSDTAKISDHHFDIFNVRAALRSTDKAPNAFYYDVMLGYSYLADTQSNPLIGAIKENSIKGDISLGATIRRVHKVFVQVRNDLSM
;
A
#
# COMPACT_ATOMS: atom_id res chain seq x y z
N ALA A 1 5.54 -0.79 -51.31
CA ALA A 1 6.13 0.14 -50.36
C ALA A 1 5.04 1.10 -49.87
N GLN A 2 4.43 0.83 -48.73
CA GLN A 2 3.54 1.79 -48.06
C GLN A 2 4.23 2.17 -46.71
N SER A 3 4.70 3.41 -46.69
CA SER A 3 5.21 4.04 -45.47
C SER A 3 4.05 4.37 -44.53
N GLY A 4 3.99 3.70 -43.40
CA GLY A 4 3.07 4.05 -42.31
C GLY A 4 3.46 5.39 -41.72
N ILE A 5 2.59 6.38 -41.89
CA ILE A 5 2.71 7.69 -41.23
C ILE A 5 2.24 7.52 -39.78
N ASN A 6 3.19 7.46 -38.86
CA ASN A 6 2.92 7.52 -37.42
C ASN A 6 2.80 9.00 -37.05
N SER A 7 1.58 9.57 -37.14
CA SER A 7 1.31 10.93 -36.69
C SER A 7 1.03 10.91 -35.19
N THR A 8 2.05 11.16 -34.38
CA THR A 8 1.87 11.51 -32.97
C THR A 8 1.32 12.92 -32.89
N VAL A 9 0.02 13.05 -32.69
CA VAL A 9 -0.61 14.36 -32.43
C VAL A 9 -0.36 14.69 -30.96
N ARG A 10 0.59 15.57 -30.69
CA ARG A 10 0.83 16.16 -29.38
C ARG A 10 -0.06 17.39 -29.27
N VAL A 11 -1.15 17.29 -28.51
CA VAL A 11 -2.03 18.44 -28.24
C VAL A 11 -1.48 19.13 -26.98
N GLU A 12 -0.68 20.17 -27.18
CA GLU A 12 -0.35 21.11 -26.10
C GLU A 12 -1.45 22.18 -26.07
N ARG A 13 -2.30 22.12 -25.07
CA ARG A 13 -3.22 23.21 -24.74
C ARG A 13 -2.54 24.07 -23.68
N GLU A 14 -2.07 25.22 -24.08
CA GLU A 14 -1.81 26.31 -23.16
C GLU A 14 -3.13 26.72 -22.49
N TYR A 15 -3.22 26.54 -21.17
CA TYR A 15 -4.35 27.01 -20.40
C TYR A 15 -4.16 28.52 -20.14
N GLU A 16 -4.66 29.36 -21.02
CA GLU A 16 -4.84 30.76 -20.72
C GLU A 16 -6.03 30.93 -19.78
N GLY A 17 -5.73 31.06 -18.49
CA GLY A 17 -6.71 31.42 -17.46
C GLY A 17 -7.17 32.87 -17.67
N LYS A 18 -8.17 33.08 -18.51
CA LYS A 18 -8.90 34.34 -18.53
C LYS A 18 -9.77 34.40 -17.29
N VAL A 19 -9.35 35.22 -16.33
CA VAL A 19 -10.22 35.64 -15.22
C VAL A 19 -11.31 36.46 -15.85
N MET A 20 -12.52 35.91 -16.03
CA MET A 20 -13.69 36.68 -16.35
C MET A 20 -14.04 37.52 -15.11
N GLU A 21 -13.79 38.85 -15.19
CA GLU A 21 -14.40 39.78 -14.27
C GLU A 21 -15.91 39.70 -14.45
N VAL A 22 -16.55 38.97 -13.56
CA VAL A 22 -18.01 38.99 -13.47
C VAL A 22 -18.38 40.16 -12.59
N ASP A 23 -18.98 41.17 -13.19
CA ASP A 23 -19.57 42.27 -12.46
C ASP A 23 -20.54 41.72 -11.40
N LYS A 24 -20.27 42.05 -10.14
CA LYS A 24 -21.18 41.74 -9.03
C LYS A 24 -22.55 42.24 -9.34
N ALA A 25 -23.50 41.35 -9.56
CA ALA A 25 -24.91 41.75 -9.70
C ALA A 25 -25.33 42.50 -8.44
N ARG A 26 -25.52 43.82 -8.60
CA ARG A 26 -26.10 44.64 -7.54
C ARG A 26 -27.58 44.31 -7.46
N ILE A 27 -27.92 43.42 -6.57
CA ILE A 27 -29.31 43.18 -6.21
C ILE A 27 -29.80 44.41 -5.48
N LYS A 28 -30.49 45.31 -6.18
CA LYS A 28 -31.28 46.37 -5.54
C LYS A 28 -32.52 45.66 -4.98
N THR A 29 -32.45 45.24 -3.74
CA THR A 29 -33.68 44.91 -2.99
C THR A 29 -34.45 46.18 -2.75
N ALA A 30 -35.41 46.46 -3.63
CA ALA A 30 -36.43 47.46 -3.34
C ALA A 30 -37.34 46.86 -2.25
N VAL A 31 -37.02 47.16 -1.01
CA VAL A 31 -37.91 46.84 0.11
C VAL A 31 -39.06 47.83 -0.01
N SER A 32 -40.29 47.37 -0.22
CA SER A 32 -41.48 48.21 -0.27
C SER A 32 -41.64 48.94 1.07
N ASP A 33 -41.94 50.28 1.03
CA ASP A 33 -42.11 51.13 2.22
C ASP A 33 -43.12 50.57 3.23
N THR A 34 -44.02 49.70 2.80
CA THR A 34 -44.98 49.00 3.66
C THR A 34 -44.33 48.01 4.65
N LEU A 35 -43.12 47.53 4.38
CA LEU A 35 -42.40 46.65 5.30
C LEU A 35 -41.54 47.45 6.32
N LEU A 36 -41.28 48.73 6.06
CA LEU A 36 -40.51 49.58 6.97
C LEU A 36 -41.37 50.17 8.11
N ASN A 37 -42.71 50.10 8.02
CA ASN A 37 -43.63 50.61 9.04
C ASN A 37 -44.12 49.55 10.03
N PHE A 38 -43.50 48.39 10.07
CA PHE A 38 -43.73 47.45 11.16
C PHE A 38 -43.11 48.01 12.44
N LYS A 39 -43.92 48.64 13.28
CA LYS A 39 -43.58 48.82 14.68
C LYS A 39 -43.58 47.42 15.35
N LEU A 40 -42.50 46.72 15.18
CA LEU A 40 -42.23 45.54 15.96
C LEU A 40 -42.04 45.93 17.42
N HIS A 41 -43.12 45.88 18.18
CA HIS A 41 -43.01 45.95 19.62
C HIS A 41 -42.44 44.64 20.09
N PHE A 42 -41.15 44.55 20.19
CA PHE A 42 -40.52 43.41 20.85
C PHE A 42 -40.65 43.65 22.34
N ASP A 43 -41.67 43.07 22.96
CA ASP A 43 -41.68 42.85 24.39
C ASP A 43 -40.60 41.79 24.65
N TYR A 44 -39.42 42.27 24.98
CA TYR A 44 -38.41 41.37 25.54
C TYR A 44 -38.81 41.13 27.00
N PRO A 45 -39.34 39.96 27.35
CA PRO A 45 -39.43 39.64 28.76
C PRO A 45 -38.01 39.59 29.25
N THR A 46 -37.57 40.61 29.94
CA THR A 46 -36.34 40.58 30.71
C THR A 46 -36.55 39.48 31.75
N PHE A 47 -36.13 38.30 31.39
CA PHE A 47 -36.01 37.21 32.35
C PHE A 47 -34.98 37.63 33.37
N TYR A 48 -35.46 38.23 34.48
CA TYR A 48 -34.68 38.56 35.67
C TYR A 48 -34.35 37.29 36.46
N ARG A 49 -34.14 36.21 35.77
CA ARG A 49 -33.45 35.03 36.30
C ARG A 49 -32.02 35.14 35.77
N PRO A 50 -31.06 35.46 36.64
CA PRO A 50 -29.67 35.20 36.25
C PRO A 50 -29.63 33.77 35.85
N TYR A 51 -29.35 33.51 34.56
CA TYR A 51 -29.06 32.16 34.07
C TYR A 51 -27.78 31.75 34.80
N ARG A 52 -27.94 31.19 36.00
CA ARG A 52 -26.90 30.52 36.71
C ARG A 52 -26.83 29.05 36.27
N ASP A 53 -27.14 28.77 35.08
CA ASP A 53 -26.62 27.59 34.44
C ASP A 53 -25.22 27.98 33.98
N LEU A 54 -24.30 27.91 34.93
CA LEU A 54 -22.96 27.56 34.60
C LEU A 54 -23.09 26.30 33.73
N TYR A 55 -23.01 26.52 32.40
CA TYR A 55 -22.59 25.42 31.55
C TYR A 55 -21.20 25.05 32.07
N GLU A 56 -21.18 24.21 33.09
CA GLU A 56 -20.00 23.41 33.33
C GLU A 56 -19.85 22.60 32.08
N PHE A 57 -18.99 23.10 31.17
CA PHE A 57 -18.39 22.26 30.15
C PHE A 57 -17.68 21.18 30.95
N SER A 58 -18.41 20.12 31.31
CA SER A 58 -17.75 18.87 31.64
C SER A 58 -17.03 18.47 30.36
N PRO A 59 -15.68 18.58 30.29
CA PRO A 59 -14.97 18.20 29.10
C PRO A 59 -15.42 16.78 28.82
N VAL A 60 -16.02 16.59 27.64
CA VAL A 60 -16.39 15.26 27.16
C VAL A 60 -15.11 14.46 27.31
N SER A 61 -15.06 13.55 28.27
CA SER A 61 -13.90 12.72 28.49
C SER A 61 -13.62 12.08 27.15
N THR A 62 -12.45 12.41 26.58
CA THR A 62 -11.98 11.79 25.35
C THR A 62 -12.25 10.30 25.49
N ALA A 63 -13.08 9.76 24.58
CA ALA A 63 -13.40 8.35 24.59
C ALA A 63 -12.07 7.60 24.59
N GLN A 64 -11.64 7.17 25.75
CA GLN A 64 -10.49 6.30 25.87
C GLN A 64 -10.91 5.03 25.16
N ILE A 65 -10.45 4.86 23.93
CA ILE A 65 -10.48 3.56 23.29
C ILE A 65 -9.63 2.68 24.19
N LYS A 66 -10.31 2.01 25.12
CA LYS A 66 -9.64 0.93 25.87
C LYS A 66 -9.21 -0.05 24.79
N PRO A 67 -7.90 -0.28 24.60
CA PRO A 67 -7.48 -1.30 23.66
C PRO A 67 -8.19 -2.56 24.12
N SER A 68 -9.19 -2.99 23.33
CA SER A 68 -9.91 -4.23 23.60
C SER A 68 -8.86 -5.31 23.72
N GLY A 69 -8.89 -6.02 24.80
CA GLY A 69 -7.85 -6.92 25.28
C GLY A 69 -7.10 -7.65 24.19
N VAL A 70 -5.87 -8.02 24.50
CA VAL A 70 -4.88 -8.63 23.61
C VAL A 70 -5.55 -9.46 22.51
N VAL A 71 -5.63 -8.90 21.30
CA VAL A 71 -6.17 -9.60 20.13
C VAL A 71 -5.25 -10.79 19.90
N ARG A 72 -5.71 -11.97 20.25
CA ARG A 72 -4.98 -13.20 19.98
C ARG A 72 -5.19 -13.51 18.51
N TYR A 73 -4.25 -13.14 17.68
CA TYR A 73 -4.25 -13.56 16.27
C TYR A 73 -4.10 -15.09 16.20
N PRO A 74 -4.88 -15.77 15.34
CA PRO A 74 -4.70 -17.19 15.10
C PRO A 74 -3.28 -17.46 14.57
N TRP A 75 -2.67 -18.55 14.99
CA TRP A 75 -1.36 -18.97 14.48
C TRP A 75 -1.44 -19.60 13.09
N LEU A 76 -2.64 -20.01 12.70
CA LEU A 76 -2.96 -20.61 11.41
C LEU A 76 -4.20 -19.93 10.83
N TYR A 77 -4.11 -19.54 9.58
CA TYR A 77 -5.23 -19.12 8.76
C TYR A 77 -5.23 -19.94 7.48
N THR A 78 -6.36 -20.50 7.11
CA THR A 78 -6.56 -21.21 5.86
C THR A 78 -7.85 -20.79 5.21
N LYS A 79 -7.81 -20.57 3.90
CA LYS A 79 -8.99 -20.30 3.09
C LYS A 79 -8.93 -21.15 1.84
N LEU A 80 -9.98 -21.92 1.61
CA LEU A 80 -10.16 -22.73 0.42
C LEU A 80 -11.46 -22.31 -0.24
N SER A 81 -11.43 -22.03 -1.53
CA SER A 81 -12.63 -21.65 -2.28
C SER A 81 -12.54 -22.09 -3.72
N VAL A 82 -13.68 -22.28 -4.34
CA VAL A 82 -13.82 -22.59 -5.77
C VAL A 82 -14.92 -21.71 -6.33
N ALA A 83 -14.67 -21.08 -7.47
CA ALA A 83 -15.64 -20.26 -8.18
C ALA A 83 -15.88 -20.80 -9.60
N TYR A 84 -16.95 -20.31 -10.24
CA TYR A 84 -17.25 -20.63 -11.64
C TYR A 84 -16.53 -19.60 -12.55
N PRO A 85 -15.97 -19.99 -13.72
CA PRO A 85 -15.82 -21.35 -14.24
C PRO A 85 -15.02 -22.25 -13.31
N LEU A 86 -13.99 -22.83 -13.44
CA LEU A 86 -13.24 -23.57 -12.43
C LEU A 86 -12.07 -22.73 -11.96
N MET A 87 -12.24 -22.04 -10.82
CA MET A 87 -11.26 -21.12 -10.24
C MET A 87 -10.96 -21.51 -8.78
N PRO A 88 -10.15 -22.55 -8.54
CA PRO A 88 -9.74 -22.90 -7.20
C PRO A 88 -8.78 -21.83 -6.63
N VAL A 89 -8.99 -21.54 -5.35
CA VAL A 89 -8.16 -20.62 -4.55
C VAL A 89 -7.81 -21.31 -3.25
N ALA A 90 -6.54 -21.29 -2.89
CA ALA A 90 -6.05 -21.77 -1.61
C ALA A 90 -5.11 -20.73 -0.99
N GLU A 91 -5.41 -20.30 0.22
CA GLU A 91 -4.57 -19.36 0.98
C GLU A 91 -4.25 -20.00 2.33
N ILE A 92 -2.98 -20.08 2.67
CA ILE A 92 -2.49 -20.65 3.92
C ILE A 92 -1.48 -19.69 4.53
N TYR A 93 -1.71 -19.27 5.77
CA TYR A 93 -0.79 -18.46 6.54
C TYR A 93 -0.53 -19.11 7.88
N VAL A 94 0.74 -19.29 8.22
CA VAL A 94 1.16 -19.90 9.46
C VAL A 94 2.11 -18.96 10.18
N ALA A 95 1.72 -18.52 11.37
CA ALA A 95 2.51 -17.63 12.21
C ALA A 95 2.81 -18.30 13.57
N PRO A 96 3.76 -19.24 13.63
CA PRO A 96 4.08 -19.93 14.86
C PRO A 96 4.67 -18.97 15.89
N ARG A 97 4.37 -19.22 17.16
CA ARG A 97 4.81 -18.39 18.27
C ARG A 97 6.07 -18.97 18.89
N PHE A 98 7.21 -18.37 18.65
CA PHE A 98 8.50 -18.77 19.21
C PHE A 98 8.99 -17.85 20.35
N GLY A 99 8.06 -17.23 21.09
CA GLY A 99 8.38 -16.28 22.15
C GLY A 99 8.29 -14.82 21.69
N SER A 100 8.85 -13.90 22.48
CA SER A 100 8.74 -12.46 22.25
C SER A 100 9.79 -11.88 21.30
N ARG A 101 10.88 -12.61 21.07
CA ARG A 101 12.02 -12.10 20.29
C ARG A 101 12.06 -12.65 18.86
N PHE A 102 11.50 -13.81 18.63
CA PHE A 102 11.51 -14.46 17.32
C PHE A 102 10.09 -14.54 16.78
N THR A 103 9.92 -14.08 15.54
CA THR A 103 8.66 -14.19 14.80
C THR A 103 8.93 -14.85 13.47
N ALA A 104 8.04 -15.75 13.07
CA ALA A 104 8.06 -16.37 11.76
C ALA A 104 6.66 -16.26 11.15
N LEU A 105 6.62 -16.02 9.85
CA LEU A 105 5.40 -16.06 9.05
C LEU A 105 5.70 -16.86 7.80
N LEU A 106 4.93 -17.92 7.60
CA LEU A 106 4.94 -18.69 6.36
C LEU A 106 3.63 -18.42 5.64
N HIS A 107 3.66 -18.23 4.34
CA HIS A 107 2.47 -18.11 3.54
C HIS A 107 2.58 -18.90 2.25
N PHE A 108 1.44 -19.37 1.80
CA PHE A 108 1.25 -19.99 0.50
C PHE A 108 -0.11 -19.56 -0.04
N ASN A 109 -0.10 -19.03 -1.25
CA ASN A 109 -1.29 -18.62 -1.97
C ASN A 109 -1.29 -19.28 -3.34
N HIS A 110 -2.40 -19.89 -3.68
CA HIS A 110 -2.65 -20.51 -4.97
C HIS A 110 -3.93 -19.96 -5.55
N HIS A 111 -3.86 -19.45 -6.77
CA HIS A 111 -5.00 -19.03 -7.57
C HIS A 111 -4.89 -19.68 -8.94
N SER A 112 -5.94 -20.31 -9.41
CA SER A 112 -5.96 -20.83 -10.76
C SER A 112 -7.30 -20.59 -11.45
N LEU A 113 -7.25 -20.54 -12.75
CA LEU A 113 -8.40 -20.51 -13.66
C LEU A 113 -8.16 -21.59 -14.70
N TRP A 114 -9.09 -22.53 -14.80
CA TRP A 114 -9.10 -23.55 -15.83
C TRP A 114 -10.27 -23.32 -16.77
N SER A 115 -9.96 -22.93 -18.00
CA SER A 115 -10.99 -22.57 -18.96
C SER A 115 -10.58 -22.94 -20.38
N LYS A 116 -11.44 -23.70 -21.03
CA LYS A 116 -11.24 -24.10 -22.44
C LYS A 116 -11.25 -22.92 -23.40
N SER A 117 -11.98 -21.85 -23.06
CA SER A 117 -12.14 -20.67 -23.93
C SER A 117 -11.18 -19.54 -23.63
N LEU A 118 -10.78 -19.37 -22.35
CA LEU A 118 -9.91 -18.29 -21.91
C LEU A 118 -8.44 -18.72 -21.73
N GLY A 119 -8.17 -20.02 -21.86
CA GLY A 119 -6.88 -20.60 -21.50
C GLY A 119 -6.73 -20.82 -19.98
N ASP A 120 -5.74 -21.60 -19.64
CA ASP A 120 -5.42 -21.89 -18.24
C ASP A 120 -4.49 -20.82 -17.68
N ARG A 121 -4.75 -20.42 -16.45
CA ARG A 121 -3.90 -19.49 -15.68
C ARG A 121 -3.71 -20.05 -14.27
N MET A 122 -2.50 -20.00 -13.79
CA MET A 122 -2.17 -20.40 -12.44
C MET A 122 -1.14 -19.43 -11.84
N THR A 123 -1.37 -19.01 -10.61
CA THR A 123 -0.45 -18.18 -9.83
C THR A 123 -0.22 -18.87 -8.51
N ASN A 124 1.05 -19.12 -8.19
CA ASN A 124 1.49 -19.62 -6.90
C ASN A 124 2.40 -18.57 -6.27
N ASP A 125 2.15 -18.27 -5.02
CA ASP A 125 2.97 -17.36 -4.23
C ASP A 125 3.26 -18.04 -2.90
N ALA A 126 4.53 -18.16 -2.55
CA ALA A 126 4.97 -18.77 -1.30
C ALA A 126 6.08 -17.93 -0.68
N GLY A 127 6.08 -17.82 0.64
CA GLY A 127 7.14 -17.10 1.30
C GLY A 127 7.29 -17.43 2.77
N VAL A 128 8.48 -17.10 3.24
CA VAL A 128 8.87 -17.22 4.64
C VAL A 128 9.48 -15.92 5.09
N ASN A 129 8.89 -15.33 6.11
CA ASN A 129 9.45 -14.16 6.79
C ASN A 129 9.89 -14.56 8.18
N LEU A 130 11.15 -14.32 8.51
CA LEU A 130 11.75 -14.59 9.80
C LEU A 130 12.27 -13.28 10.38
N ALA A 131 11.91 -12.96 11.61
CA ALA A 131 12.42 -11.78 12.27
C ALA A 131 12.89 -12.12 13.69
N TYR A 132 14.06 -11.64 14.02
CA TYR A 132 14.64 -11.76 15.36
C TYR A 132 14.91 -10.37 15.94
N LYS A 133 14.37 -10.11 17.12
CA LYS A 133 14.49 -8.82 17.82
C LYS A 133 15.38 -8.95 19.04
N TRP A 134 16.30 -8.02 19.18
CA TRP A 134 17.09 -7.82 20.39
C TRP A 134 16.87 -6.41 20.94
N SER A 135 17.51 -6.08 22.05
CA SER A 135 17.25 -4.82 22.77
C SER A 135 17.48 -3.55 21.93
N LYS A 136 18.36 -3.59 20.94
CA LYS A 136 18.79 -2.42 20.17
C LYS A 136 18.60 -2.56 18.66
N GLY A 137 18.04 -3.66 18.21
CA GLY A 137 17.85 -3.89 16.78
C GLY A 137 16.99 -5.09 16.44
N GLU A 138 16.84 -5.28 15.15
CA GLU A 138 16.17 -6.46 14.58
C GLU A 138 16.90 -6.95 13.33
N ALA A 139 16.86 -8.24 13.12
CA ALA A 139 17.24 -8.89 11.87
C ALA A 139 16.00 -9.49 11.24
N VAL A 140 15.84 -9.28 9.94
CA VAL A 140 14.73 -9.83 9.17
C VAL A 140 15.29 -10.56 7.96
N VAL A 141 14.77 -11.75 7.69
CA VAL A 141 15.09 -12.52 6.48
C VAL A 141 13.79 -12.92 5.82
N ASP A 142 13.66 -12.59 4.56
CA ASP A 142 12.53 -12.92 3.71
C ASP A 142 12.97 -13.85 2.58
N PHE A 143 12.24 -14.90 2.38
CA PHE A 143 12.31 -15.76 1.19
C PHE A 143 10.97 -15.71 0.51
N GLY A 144 10.96 -15.47 -0.79
CA GLY A 144 9.75 -15.43 -1.58
C GLY A 144 9.90 -16.19 -2.88
N TYR A 145 8.85 -16.85 -3.28
CA TYR A 145 8.67 -17.48 -4.58
C TYR A 145 7.35 -17.05 -5.16
N SER A 146 7.35 -16.64 -6.42
CA SER A 146 6.15 -16.36 -7.19
C SER A 146 6.25 -17.06 -8.55
N GLY A 147 5.37 -18.00 -8.79
CA GLY A 147 5.27 -18.74 -10.04
C GLY A 147 3.95 -18.42 -10.75
N ASN A 148 4.04 -18.04 -12.02
CA ASN A 148 2.89 -17.73 -12.85
C ASN A 148 2.94 -18.59 -14.11
N PHE A 149 1.82 -19.19 -14.43
CA PHE A 149 1.63 -19.98 -15.62
C PHE A 149 0.42 -19.46 -16.39
N TYR A 150 0.56 -19.29 -17.70
CA TYR A 150 -0.56 -18.96 -18.58
C TYR A 150 -0.49 -19.72 -19.89
N THR A 151 -1.65 -20.12 -20.36
CA THR A 151 -1.84 -20.65 -21.70
C THR A 151 -2.38 -19.54 -22.61
N TYR A 152 -1.66 -19.22 -23.66
CA TYR A 152 -2.17 -18.32 -24.70
C TYR A 152 -3.07 -19.08 -25.66
N MET A 153 -4.28 -18.56 -25.85
CA MET A 153 -5.29 -19.10 -26.77
C MET A 153 -5.49 -18.14 -27.92
N SER A 154 -5.71 -18.67 -29.13
CA SER A 154 -6.24 -17.91 -30.26
C SER A 154 -7.58 -18.51 -30.62
N ASP A 155 -8.66 -17.76 -30.52
CA ASP A 155 -10.05 -18.15 -30.75
C ASP A 155 -10.42 -19.53 -30.17
N THR A 156 -9.84 -20.61 -30.70
CA THR A 156 -10.14 -21.98 -30.29
C THR A 156 -8.90 -22.86 -30.11
N ALA A 157 -7.72 -22.34 -30.43
CA ALA A 157 -6.48 -23.15 -30.43
C ALA A 157 -5.48 -22.64 -29.39
N LYS A 158 -4.83 -23.58 -28.71
CA LYS A 158 -3.69 -23.28 -27.84
C LYS A 158 -2.50 -22.86 -28.68
N ILE A 159 -1.95 -21.66 -28.43
CA ILE A 159 -0.77 -21.12 -29.12
C ILE A 159 0.50 -21.51 -28.39
N SER A 160 0.60 -21.19 -27.11
CA SER A 160 1.81 -21.43 -26.30
C SER A 160 1.49 -21.43 -24.81
N ASP A 161 2.36 -22.09 -24.06
CA ASP A 161 2.42 -21.98 -22.62
C ASP A 161 3.57 -21.05 -22.23
N HIS A 162 3.35 -20.25 -21.22
CA HIS A 162 4.31 -19.34 -20.66
C HIS A 162 4.43 -19.60 -19.15
N HIS A 163 5.64 -19.80 -18.69
CA HIS A 163 5.92 -20.03 -17.28
C HIS A 163 6.95 -19.01 -16.79
N PHE A 164 6.60 -18.33 -15.71
CA PHE A 164 7.34 -17.22 -15.17
C PHE A 164 7.55 -17.42 -13.68
N ASP A 165 8.81 -17.63 -13.29
CA ASP A 165 9.21 -17.89 -11.92
C ASP A 165 10.09 -16.77 -11.38
N ILE A 166 9.77 -16.31 -10.18
CA ILE A 166 10.56 -15.32 -9.46
C ILE A 166 10.92 -15.88 -8.09
N PHE A 167 12.20 -15.90 -7.78
CA PHE A 167 12.73 -16.20 -6.45
C PHE A 167 13.34 -14.93 -5.86
N ASN A 168 12.94 -14.59 -4.65
CA ASN A 168 13.45 -13.43 -3.93
C ASN A 168 14.02 -13.86 -2.58
N VAL A 169 15.18 -13.34 -2.25
CA VAL A 169 15.76 -13.45 -0.92
C VAL A 169 16.14 -12.05 -0.46
N ARG A 170 15.73 -11.67 0.73
CA ARG A 170 16.07 -10.39 1.31
C ARG A 170 16.51 -10.59 2.75
N ALA A 171 17.61 -9.98 3.12
CA ALA A 171 18.10 -9.90 4.49
C ALA A 171 18.22 -8.43 4.90
N ALA A 172 17.74 -8.09 6.08
CA ALA A 172 17.82 -6.74 6.61
C ALA A 172 18.25 -6.75 8.08
N LEU A 173 19.08 -5.80 8.44
CA LEU A 173 19.49 -5.51 9.82
C LEU A 173 19.14 -4.06 10.12
N ARG A 174 18.35 -3.84 11.15
CA ARG A 174 17.85 -2.51 11.53
C ARG A 174 18.10 -2.20 12.99
N SER A 175 18.49 -0.97 13.24
CA SER A 175 18.58 -0.44 14.61
C SER A 175 17.20 0.00 15.11
N THR A 176 16.83 -0.41 16.30
CA THR A 176 15.62 0.03 17.01
C THR A 176 15.95 0.85 18.26
N ASP A 177 17.23 1.21 18.45
CA ASP A 177 17.68 1.99 19.60
C ASP A 177 17.13 3.42 19.54
N LYS A 178 16.46 3.84 20.62
CA LYS A 178 15.87 5.17 20.79
C LYS A 178 16.66 6.04 21.77
N ALA A 179 17.84 5.63 22.14
CA ALA A 179 18.69 6.40 23.07
C ALA A 179 19.01 7.80 22.50
N PRO A 180 19.30 8.80 23.35
CA PRO A 180 19.59 10.16 22.91
C PRO A 180 20.79 10.29 21.99
N ASN A 181 21.75 9.37 22.11
CA ASN A 181 22.97 9.30 21.30
C ASN A 181 23.09 7.90 20.67
N ALA A 182 22.01 7.43 20.06
CA ALA A 182 21.98 6.12 19.45
C ALA A 182 22.67 6.13 18.09
N PHE A 183 23.42 5.07 17.82
CA PHE A 183 23.89 4.76 16.49
C PHE A 183 22.75 4.08 15.72
N TYR A 184 22.43 4.64 14.57
CA TYR A 184 21.43 4.11 13.67
C TYR A 184 22.10 3.35 12.53
N TYR A 185 21.60 2.19 12.23
CA TYR A 185 21.95 1.42 11.03
C TYR A 185 20.70 0.78 10.45
N ASP A 186 20.60 0.79 9.14
CA ASP A 186 19.63 0.05 8.36
C ASP A 186 20.39 -0.49 7.13
N VAL A 187 20.59 -1.78 7.12
CA VAL A 187 21.30 -2.48 6.06
C VAL A 187 20.36 -3.50 5.46
N MET A 188 20.14 -3.43 4.16
CA MET A 188 19.33 -4.37 3.41
C MET A 188 20.13 -4.93 2.23
N LEU A 189 20.11 -6.24 2.08
CA LEU A 189 20.60 -6.94 0.91
C LEU A 189 19.48 -7.79 0.34
N GLY A 190 19.29 -7.70 -0.95
CA GLY A 190 18.30 -8.46 -1.69
C GLY A 190 18.89 -9.12 -2.92
N TYR A 191 18.45 -10.31 -3.20
CA TYR A 191 18.71 -11.02 -4.44
C TYR A 191 17.39 -11.47 -5.04
N SER A 192 17.23 -11.28 -6.34
CA SER A 192 16.08 -11.72 -7.11
C SER A 192 16.54 -12.48 -8.34
N TYR A 193 15.95 -13.62 -8.57
CA TYR A 193 16.15 -14.42 -9.77
C TYR A 193 14.83 -14.57 -10.49
N LEU A 194 14.82 -14.26 -11.78
CA LEU A 194 13.69 -14.40 -12.66
C LEU A 194 14.04 -15.40 -13.75
N ALA A 195 13.14 -16.34 -13.94
CA ALA A 195 13.18 -17.28 -15.06
C ALA A 195 11.87 -17.20 -15.82
N ASP A 196 11.96 -16.86 -17.09
CA ASP A 196 10.85 -16.82 -18.02
C ASP A 196 11.05 -17.88 -19.07
N THR A 197 10.17 -18.87 -19.12
CA THR A 197 10.20 -19.98 -20.06
C THR A 197 8.93 -20.02 -20.89
N GLN A 198 9.11 -20.15 -22.20
CA GLN A 198 8.01 -20.24 -23.15
C GLN A 198 8.11 -21.53 -23.94
N SER A 199 6.96 -22.11 -24.28
CA SER A 199 6.91 -23.29 -25.15
C SER A 199 7.21 -22.95 -26.62
N ASN A 200 7.26 -21.67 -27.01
CA ASN A 200 7.60 -21.25 -28.34
C ASN A 200 9.13 -21.29 -28.55
N PRO A 201 9.65 -22.16 -29.44
CA PRO A 201 11.10 -22.31 -29.65
C PRO A 201 11.77 -21.08 -30.30
N LEU A 202 10.98 -20.15 -30.85
CA LEU A 202 11.50 -18.93 -31.47
C LEU A 202 11.83 -17.85 -30.43
N ILE A 203 11.31 -17.97 -29.22
CA ILE A 203 11.54 -17.03 -28.12
C ILE A 203 12.35 -17.79 -27.08
N GLY A 204 13.62 -17.43 -26.94
CA GLY A 204 14.50 -18.05 -25.93
C GLY A 204 14.03 -17.80 -24.49
N ALA A 205 14.41 -18.71 -23.58
CA ALA A 205 14.18 -18.48 -22.17
C ALA A 205 14.96 -17.25 -21.69
N ILE A 206 14.27 -16.35 -21.01
CA ILE A 206 14.87 -15.16 -20.40
C ILE A 206 15.19 -15.46 -18.93
N LYS A 207 16.41 -15.17 -18.54
CA LYS A 207 16.84 -15.29 -17.14
C LYS A 207 17.47 -13.98 -16.71
N GLU A 208 17.06 -13.50 -15.56
CA GLU A 208 17.56 -12.26 -15.01
C GLU A 208 17.96 -12.45 -13.55
N ASN A 209 19.09 -11.92 -13.19
CA ASN A 209 19.56 -11.84 -11.81
C ASN A 209 19.57 -10.37 -11.38
N SER A 210 19.07 -10.06 -10.21
CA SER A 210 19.10 -8.71 -9.67
C SER A 210 19.63 -8.76 -8.23
N ILE A 211 20.57 -7.90 -7.94
CA ILE A 211 21.14 -7.72 -6.60
C ILE A 211 20.85 -6.29 -6.16
N LYS A 212 20.20 -6.15 -5.00
CA LYS A 212 19.87 -4.85 -4.41
C LYS A 212 20.56 -4.69 -3.06
N GLY A 213 21.21 -3.56 -2.88
CA GLY A 213 21.82 -3.21 -1.62
C GLY A 213 21.39 -1.81 -1.18
N ASP A 214 20.98 -1.67 0.06
CA ASP A 214 20.70 -0.37 0.68
C ASP A 214 21.38 -0.36 2.05
N ILE A 215 22.23 0.62 2.26
CA ILE A 215 22.98 0.80 3.51
C ILE A 215 22.74 2.21 3.99
N SER A 216 22.12 2.35 5.14
CA SER A 216 21.95 3.63 5.82
C SER A 216 22.61 3.58 7.19
N LEU A 217 23.56 4.46 7.40
CA LEU A 217 24.26 4.60 8.67
C LEU A 217 24.08 6.02 9.20
N GLY A 218 23.86 6.16 10.49
CA GLY A 218 23.66 7.47 11.08
C GLY A 218 23.79 7.48 12.58
N ALA A 219 23.73 8.67 13.14
CA ALA A 219 23.75 8.88 14.57
C ALA A 219 22.70 9.93 14.96
N THR A 220 22.08 9.72 16.10
CA THR A 220 21.21 10.70 16.75
C THR A 220 22.00 11.38 17.85
N ILE A 221 22.13 12.71 17.76
CA ILE A 221 22.87 13.52 18.75
C ILE A 221 21.85 14.30 19.57
N ARG A 222 21.84 14.10 20.88
CA ARG A 222 20.98 14.80 21.86
C ARG A 222 19.48 14.78 21.50
N ARG A 223 19.00 13.73 20.83
CA ARG A 223 17.61 13.58 20.31
C ARG A 223 17.14 14.62 19.28
N VAL A 224 17.95 15.60 18.95
CA VAL A 224 17.57 16.73 18.10
C VAL A 224 18.14 16.61 16.70
N HIS A 225 19.38 16.20 16.58
CA HIS A 225 20.09 16.12 15.30
C HIS A 225 20.21 14.67 14.85
N LYS A 226 19.82 14.39 13.61
CA LYS A 226 20.03 13.12 12.95
C LYS A 226 20.95 13.37 11.76
N VAL A 227 22.08 12.72 11.76
CA VAL A 227 23.02 12.71 10.63
C VAL A 227 23.03 11.30 10.09
N PHE A 228 22.84 11.13 8.80
CA PHE A 228 22.89 9.83 8.16
C PHE A 228 23.53 9.90 6.78
N VAL A 229 24.11 8.79 6.36
CA VAL A 229 24.62 8.54 5.02
C VAL A 229 23.89 7.33 4.48
N GLN A 230 23.38 7.43 3.27
CA GLN A 230 22.71 6.34 2.59
C GLN A 230 23.41 6.03 1.28
N VAL A 231 23.65 4.76 1.03
CA VAL A 231 24.17 4.23 -0.23
C VAL A 231 23.17 3.18 -0.73
N ARG A 232 22.70 3.37 -1.95
CA ARG A 232 21.79 2.43 -2.61
C ARG A 232 22.43 1.94 -3.90
N ASN A 233 22.38 0.65 -4.12
CA ASN A 233 22.84 0.01 -5.35
C ASN A 233 21.77 -0.99 -5.85
N ASP A 234 21.58 -1.02 -7.16
CA ASP A 234 20.68 -1.96 -7.86
C ASP A 234 21.41 -2.41 -9.12
N LEU A 235 21.73 -3.68 -9.20
CA LEU A 235 22.43 -4.32 -10.30
C LEU A 235 21.54 -5.43 -10.87
N SER A 236 21.19 -5.35 -12.15
CA SER A 236 20.53 -6.40 -12.91
C SER A 236 21.46 -6.95 -14.00
N MET A 237 21.47 -8.26 -14.18
CA MET A 237 22.30 -8.99 -15.15
C MET A 237 21.49 -10.08 -15.81
#